data_e700b191daf39aa5c8b7950e559395d7
#
_entry.id   e700b191daf39aa5c8b7950e559395d7
#
_cell.length_a   1.000
_cell.length_b   1.000
_cell.length_c   1.000
_cell.angle_alpha   90.00
_cell.angle_beta   90.00
_cell.angle_gamma   90.00
#
_symmetry.space_group_name_H-M   'P 1'
#
loop_
_entity.id
_entity.type
_entity.pdbx_description
1 polymer ?
#
loop_
_entity_poly.entity_id
_entity_poly.type
_entity_poly.pdbx_seq_one_letter_code
_entity_poly.pdbx_strand_id
1 'polypeptide(L)'
;MNESGETTSHLMGMFYRTLRMVDNGIKPLYVFDGAPPKLKSGELAKRFQRKQEAHEGLEEAKETGTAEDVEKFSRRTVRVTREHNEECQRLLKLMGIPYIIAPTEAEAQCAVLARAGKVYAAASEDMDTLCFNTPILLRHLTFSEQRKEPIQEIHLDKVLEGLNMERKQVQVHHYLLSSTEF
;
A
#
# COMPACT_ATOMS: atom_id res chain seq x y z
N MET A 1 8.92 20.18 -1.73
CA MET A 1 9.49 20.46 -3.08
C MET A 1 10.95 20.76 -2.88
N ASN A 2 11.79 20.35 -3.82
CA ASN A 2 13.19 20.74 -3.86
C ASN A 2 13.33 22.17 -4.45
N GLU A 3 14.55 22.67 -4.53
CA GLU A 3 14.84 24.00 -5.11
C GLU A 3 14.40 24.14 -6.57
N SER A 4 14.25 23.01 -7.29
CA SER A 4 13.77 22.96 -8.68
C SER A 4 12.23 22.86 -8.79
N GLY A 5 11.49 22.88 -7.67
CA GLY A 5 10.03 22.78 -7.65
C GLY A 5 9.49 21.33 -7.78
N GLU A 6 10.35 20.31 -7.80
CA GLU A 6 9.95 18.91 -7.90
C GLU A 6 9.41 18.37 -6.57
N THR A 7 8.46 17.46 -6.63
CA THR A 7 7.85 16.83 -5.44
C THR A 7 8.80 15.79 -4.85
N THR A 8 9.29 16.02 -3.64
CA THR A 8 10.20 15.11 -2.91
C THR A 8 9.56 14.46 -1.69
N SER A 9 8.25 14.67 -1.48
CA SER A 9 7.51 14.18 -0.31
C SER A 9 7.53 12.65 -0.19
N HIS A 10 7.53 11.92 -1.31
CA HIS A 10 7.61 10.46 -1.34
C HIS A 10 8.98 9.97 -0.81
N LEU A 11 10.08 10.63 -1.16
CA LEU A 11 11.42 10.30 -0.67
C LEU A 11 11.54 10.59 0.83
N MET A 12 11.09 11.77 1.27
CA MET A 12 11.09 12.12 2.69
C MET A 12 10.22 11.15 3.51
N GLY A 13 9.02 10.83 3.01
CA GLY A 13 8.15 9.86 3.66
C GLY A 13 8.79 8.47 3.78
N MET A 14 9.42 7.98 2.72
CA MET A 14 10.14 6.70 2.71
C MET A 14 11.32 6.73 3.68
N PHE A 15 12.14 7.76 3.62
CA PHE A 15 13.33 7.91 4.45
C PHE A 15 13.00 7.88 5.95
N TYR A 16 12.13 8.77 6.42
CA TYR A 16 11.81 8.87 7.84
C TYR A 16 11.06 7.65 8.37
N ARG A 17 10.19 7.03 7.57
CA ARG A 17 9.53 5.77 7.97
C ARG A 17 10.54 4.63 8.11
N THR A 18 11.46 4.51 7.17
CA THR A 18 12.53 3.50 7.23
C THR A 18 13.43 3.72 8.44
N LEU A 19 13.87 4.96 8.66
CA LEU A 19 14.71 5.30 9.80
C LEU A 19 14.04 4.92 11.11
N ARG A 20 12.77 5.31 11.30
CA ARG A 20 12.01 4.96 12.50
C ARG A 20 11.89 3.45 12.73
N MET A 21 11.65 2.66 11.66
CA MET A 21 11.60 1.20 11.78
C MET A 21 12.94 0.64 12.23
N VAL A 22 14.04 1.10 11.63
CA VAL A 22 15.39 0.64 11.96
C VAL A 22 15.78 1.05 13.40
N ASP A 23 15.47 2.27 13.83
CA ASP A 23 15.72 2.76 15.19
C ASP A 23 14.96 1.94 16.24
N ASN A 24 13.79 1.41 15.89
CA ASN A 24 13.02 0.49 16.74
C ASN A 24 13.42 -0.99 16.58
N GLY A 25 14.55 -1.27 15.94
CA GLY A 25 15.09 -2.64 15.79
C GLY A 25 14.40 -3.48 14.73
N ILE A 26 13.52 -2.91 13.91
CA ILE A 26 12.84 -3.61 12.81
C ILE A 26 13.74 -3.59 11.58
N LYS A 27 13.91 -4.74 10.95
CA LYS A 27 14.66 -4.91 9.69
C LYS A 27 13.67 -4.97 8.53
N PRO A 28 13.36 -3.84 7.86
CA PRO A 28 12.37 -3.81 6.78
C PRO A 28 12.94 -4.43 5.50
N LEU A 29 12.09 -5.19 4.81
CA LEU A 29 12.23 -5.59 3.42
C LEU A 29 11.07 -4.98 2.64
N TYR A 30 11.37 -4.08 1.71
CA TYR A 30 10.34 -3.45 0.89
C TYR A 30 9.98 -4.29 -0.32
N VAL A 31 8.69 -4.33 -0.64
CA VAL A 31 8.18 -5.02 -1.81
C VAL A 31 7.42 -4.01 -2.67
N PHE A 32 7.84 -3.85 -3.90
CA PHE A 32 7.19 -2.99 -4.89
C PHE A 32 6.30 -3.82 -5.80
N ASP A 33 5.18 -3.25 -6.24
CA ASP A 33 4.31 -3.89 -7.23
C ASP A 33 5.05 -4.12 -8.55
N GLY A 34 4.74 -5.25 -9.17
CA GLY A 34 5.15 -5.59 -10.52
C GLY A 34 4.08 -5.26 -11.55
N ALA A 35 3.99 -6.10 -12.58
CA ALA A 35 2.97 -5.96 -13.59
C ALA A 35 1.59 -6.38 -13.06
N PRO A 36 0.54 -5.54 -13.21
CA PRO A 36 -0.78 -5.88 -12.70
C PRO A 36 -1.33 -7.14 -13.40
N PRO A 37 -2.06 -8.00 -12.67
CA PRO A 37 -2.71 -9.16 -13.25
C PRO A 37 -3.72 -8.76 -14.33
N LYS A 38 -3.83 -9.57 -15.40
CA LYS A 38 -4.76 -9.30 -16.51
C LYS A 38 -6.23 -9.18 -16.05
N LEU A 39 -6.61 -9.93 -15.02
CA LEU A 39 -7.96 -9.91 -14.45
C LEU A 39 -8.32 -8.57 -13.78
N LYS A 40 -7.33 -7.78 -13.34
CA LYS A 40 -7.55 -6.43 -12.76
C LYS A 40 -7.72 -5.32 -13.81
N SER A 41 -7.66 -5.60 -15.09
CA SER A 41 -7.74 -4.58 -16.15
C SER A 41 -9.03 -3.75 -16.09
N GLY A 42 -10.17 -4.38 -15.80
CA GLY A 42 -11.47 -3.69 -15.66
C GLY A 42 -11.51 -2.76 -14.45
N GLU A 43 -11.01 -3.21 -13.30
CA GLU A 43 -10.93 -2.38 -12.09
C GLU A 43 -9.96 -1.21 -12.27
N LEU A 44 -8.82 -1.46 -12.91
CA LEU A 44 -7.84 -0.40 -13.23
C LEU A 44 -8.46 0.66 -14.16
N ALA A 45 -9.28 0.25 -15.14
CA ALA A 45 -10.00 1.19 -16.00
C ALA A 45 -10.99 2.06 -15.20
N LYS A 46 -11.76 1.47 -14.27
CA LYS A 46 -12.68 2.21 -13.40
C LYS A 46 -11.92 3.18 -12.45
N ARG A 47 -10.79 2.74 -11.89
CA ARG A 47 -9.93 3.62 -11.07
C ARG A 47 -9.35 4.76 -11.88
N PHE A 48 -8.99 4.51 -13.14
CA PHE A 48 -8.52 5.55 -14.06
C PHE A 48 -9.62 6.58 -14.34
N GLN A 49 -10.84 6.12 -14.65
CA GLN A 49 -11.98 7.00 -14.88
C GLN A 49 -12.30 7.86 -13.66
N ARG A 50 -12.40 7.28 -12.45
CA ARG A 50 -12.63 8.04 -11.20
C ARG A 50 -11.54 9.09 -10.94
N LYS A 51 -10.29 8.83 -11.36
CA LYS A 51 -9.20 9.80 -11.25
C LYS A 51 -9.33 10.92 -12.28
N GLN A 52 -9.79 10.60 -13.47
CA GLN A 52 -10.06 11.62 -14.50
C GLN A 52 -11.18 12.56 -14.05
N GLU A 53 -12.28 12.01 -13.55
CA GLU A 53 -13.38 12.80 -12.95
C GLU A 53 -12.90 13.69 -11.79
N ALA A 54 -11.99 13.16 -10.93
CA ALA A 54 -11.41 13.94 -9.86
C ALA A 54 -10.47 15.06 -10.36
N HIS A 55 -9.82 14.87 -11.50
CA HIS A 55 -8.97 15.88 -12.13
C HIS A 55 -9.81 16.99 -12.74
N GLU A 56 -10.88 16.63 -13.45
CA GLU A 56 -11.85 17.58 -14.00
C GLU A 56 -12.50 18.41 -12.86
N GLY A 57 -12.91 17.75 -11.78
CA GLY A 57 -13.44 18.42 -10.60
C GLY A 57 -12.43 19.34 -9.89
N LEU A 58 -11.11 19.01 -9.98
CA LEU A 58 -10.06 19.89 -9.45
C LEU A 58 -9.91 21.17 -10.27
N GLU A 59 -9.96 21.08 -11.59
CA GLU A 59 -9.88 22.25 -12.46
C GLU A 59 -11.11 23.17 -12.25
N GLU A 60 -12.30 22.59 -12.18
CA GLU A 60 -13.53 23.33 -11.86
C GLU A 60 -13.47 23.97 -10.47
N ALA A 61 -12.97 23.26 -9.47
CA ALA A 61 -12.81 23.79 -8.11
C ALA A 61 -11.77 24.90 -8.02
N LYS A 62 -10.75 24.93 -8.87
CA LYS A 62 -9.79 26.05 -8.96
C LYS A 62 -10.41 27.32 -9.53
N GLU A 63 -11.39 27.19 -10.44
CA GLU A 63 -12.04 28.32 -11.09
C GLU A 63 -13.17 28.92 -10.25
N THR A 64 -13.98 28.05 -9.63
CA THR A 64 -15.25 28.47 -9.00
C THR A 64 -15.45 27.95 -7.58
N GLY A 65 -14.58 27.04 -7.10
CA GLY A 65 -14.74 26.32 -5.84
C GLY A 65 -14.12 27.02 -4.63
N THR A 66 -14.30 26.38 -3.47
CA THR A 66 -13.67 26.79 -2.20
C THR A 66 -12.27 26.22 -2.05
N ALA A 67 -11.46 26.77 -1.14
CA ALA A 67 -10.14 26.23 -0.82
C ALA A 67 -10.23 24.75 -0.31
N GLU A 68 -11.32 24.41 0.38
CA GLU A 68 -11.58 23.04 0.86
C GLU A 68 -11.85 22.07 -0.29
N ASP A 69 -12.59 22.50 -1.31
CA ASP A 69 -12.86 21.69 -2.51
C ASP A 69 -11.57 21.43 -3.29
N VAL A 70 -10.76 22.48 -3.48
CA VAL A 70 -9.44 22.35 -4.12
C VAL A 70 -8.56 21.36 -3.37
N GLU A 71 -8.50 21.43 -2.04
CA GLU A 71 -7.70 20.50 -1.24
C GLU A 71 -8.24 19.07 -1.34
N LYS A 72 -9.55 18.88 -1.29
CA LYS A 72 -10.23 17.57 -1.41
C LYS A 72 -9.93 16.89 -2.75
N PHE A 73 -10.09 17.60 -3.85
CA PHE A 73 -9.81 17.06 -5.18
C PHE A 73 -8.31 16.89 -5.42
N SER A 74 -7.46 17.80 -4.95
CA SER A 74 -6.01 17.70 -5.04
C SER A 74 -5.49 16.41 -4.39
N ARG A 75 -6.00 16.04 -3.21
CA ARG A 75 -5.63 14.78 -2.55
C ARG A 75 -5.99 13.53 -3.38
N ARG A 76 -7.10 13.58 -4.15
CA ARG A 76 -7.57 12.48 -5.00
C ARG A 76 -6.80 12.35 -6.31
N THR A 77 -6.16 13.44 -6.77
CA THR A 77 -5.38 13.47 -8.02
C THR A 77 -3.93 13.06 -7.84
N VAL A 78 -3.44 12.95 -6.59
CA VAL A 78 -2.06 12.49 -6.33
C VAL A 78 -1.81 11.15 -7.03
N ARG A 79 -0.81 11.13 -7.89
CA ARG A 79 -0.41 9.93 -8.65
C ARG A 79 1.01 9.52 -8.28
N VAL A 80 1.16 8.30 -7.82
CA VAL A 80 2.47 7.66 -7.76
C VAL A 80 2.85 7.30 -9.20
N THR A 81 3.99 7.83 -9.66
CA THR A 81 4.52 7.53 -10.99
C THR A 81 5.56 6.41 -10.89
N ARG A 82 5.92 5.86 -12.04
CA ARG A 82 7.03 4.90 -12.13
C ARG A 82 8.35 5.53 -11.66
N GLU A 83 8.57 6.79 -12.00
CA GLU A 83 9.75 7.56 -11.56
C GLU A 83 9.82 7.64 -10.03
N HIS A 84 8.72 7.95 -9.35
CA HIS A 84 8.68 7.96 -7.88
C HIS A 84 9.08 6.60 -7.28
N ASN A 85 8.66 5.50 -7.88
CA ASN A 85 9.05 4.16 -7.42
C ASN A 85 10.54 3.90 -7.65
N GLU A 86 11.08 4.27 -8.81
CA GLU A 86 12.50 4.13 -9.14
C GLU A 86 13.38 4.98 -8.20
N GLU A 87 12.95 6.19 -7.87
CA GLU A 87 13.62 7.06 -6.90
C GLU A 87 13.60 6.46 -5.48
N CYS A 88 12.46 5.91 -5.04
CA CYS A 88 12.35 5.20 -3.76
C CYS A 88 13.27 3.97 -3.72
N GLN A 89 13.33 3.18 -4.79
CA GLN A 89 14.23 2.03 -4.90
C GLN A 89 15.70 2.46 -4.81
N ARG A 90 16.07 3.55 -5.50
CA ARG A 90 17.40 4.12 -5.43
C ARG A 90 17.73 4.60 -4.02
N LEU A 91 16.81 5.27 -3.35
CA LEU A 91 16.98 5.70 -1.97
C LEU A 91 17.24 4.50 -1.04
N LEU A 92 16.39 3.46 -1.11
CA LEU A 92 16.56 2.24 -0.29
C LEU A 92 17.91 1.57 -0.54
N LYS A 93 18.34 1.51 -1.81
CA LYS A 93 19.66 0.98 -2.16
C LYS A 93 20.80 1.78 -1.51
N LEU A 94 20.72 3.11 -1.51
CA LEU A 94 21.69 3.98 -0.86
C LEU A 94 21.68 3.85 0.65
N MET A 95 20.53 3.58 1.27
CA MET A 95 20.39 3.33 2.69
C MET A 95 20.82 1.90 3.10
N GLY A 96 21.15 1.02 2.15
CA GLY A 96 21.45 -0.39 2.43
C GLY A 96 20.24 -1.22 2.84
N ILE A 97 19.02 -0.76 2.53
CA ILE A 97 17.77 -1.44 2.86
C ILE A 97 17.35 -2.33 1.69
N PRO A 98 17.09 -3.64 1.94
CA PRO A 98 16.71 -4.54 0.88
C PRO A 98 15.32 -4.23 0.33
N TYR A 99 15.17 -4.39 -0.97
CA TYR A 99 13.87 -4.35 -1.63
C TYR A 99 13.78 -5.38 -2.76
N ILE A 100 12.58 -5.77 -3.11
CA ILE A 100 12.27 -6.61 -4.26
C ILE A 100 11.11 -6.03 -5.06
N ILE A 101 11.04 -6.40 -6.33
CA ILE A 101 9.89 -6.11 -7.20
C ILE A 101 9.11 -7.41 -7.33
N ALA A 102 7.84 -7.39 -6.94
CA ALA A 102 6.96 -8.55 -7.07
C ALA A 102 6.72 -8.89 -8.55
N PRO A 103 6.47 -10.15 -8.89
CA PRO A 103 6.04 -10.51 -10.25
C PRO A 103 4.71 -9.83 -10.64
N THR A 104 3.81 -9.66 -9.66
CA THR A 104 2.50 -9.01 -9.78
C THR A 104 2.26 -8.08 -8.60
N GLU A 105 1.44 -8.48 -7.65
CA GLU A 105 1.03 -7.70 -6.48
C GLU A 105 2.01 -7.84 -5.32
N ALA A 106 2.35 -6.72 -4.70
CA ALA A 106 3.26 -6.67 -3.56
C ALA A 106 2.71 -7.45 -2.36
N GLU A 107 1.41 -7.34 -2.05
CA GLU A 107 0.78 -8.07 -0.96
C GLU A 107 0.91 -9.59 -1.11
N ALA A 108 0.68 -10.11 -2.32
CA ALA A 108 0.84 -11.54 -2.60
C ALA A 108 2.28 -11.99 -2.39
N GLN A 109 3.26 -11.18 -2.81
CA GLN A 109 4.67 -11.46 -2.61
C GLN A 109 5.08 -11.39 -1.14
N CYS A 110 4.58 -10.42 -0.37
CA CYS A 110 4.78 -10.33 1.07
C CYS A 110 4.26 -11.59 1.77
N ALA A 111 3.06 -12.05 1.39
CA ALA A 111 2.47 -13.27 1.93
C ALA A 111 3.32 -14.52 1.64
N VAL A 112 3.88 -14.64 0.42
CA VAL A 112 4.79 -15.74 0.05
C VAL A 112 6.03 -15.72 0.92
N LEU A 113 6.65 -14.57 1.13
CA LEU A 113 7.84 -14.42 1.96
C LEU A 113 7.57 -14.77 3.42
N ALA A 114 6.44 -14.35 3.97
CA ALA A 114 6.05 -14.63 5.34
C ALA A 114 5.76 -16.14 5.53
N ARG A 115 5.03 -16.78 4.61
CA ARG A 115 4.79 -18.24 4.65
C ARG A 115 6.06 -19.06 4.52
N ALA A 116 7.02 -18.58 3.73
CA ALA A 116 8.32 -19.25 3.57
C ALA A 116 9.28 -18.99 4.75
N GLY A 117 8.86 -18.28 5.79
CA GLY A 117 9.68 -17.94 6.95
C GLY A 117 10.88 -17.05 6.62
N LYS A 118 10.84 -16.34 5.48
CA LYS A 118 11.92 -15.39 5.08
C LYS A 118 11.80 -14.06 5.80
N VAL A 119 10.60 -13.72 6.22
CA VAL A 119 10.28 -12.56 7.07
C VAL A 119 9.34 -13.02 8.18
N TYR A 120 9.32 -12.25 9.29
CA TYR A 120 8.45 -12.51 10.42
C TYR A 120 6.97 -12.31 10.07
N ALA A 121 6.64 -11.21 9.41
CA ALA A 121 5.27 -10.80 9.10
C ALA A 121 5.25 -9.97 7.81
N ALA A 122 4.08 -9.85 7.19
CA ALA A 122 3.81 -8.83 6.21
C ALA A 122 3.27 -7.57 6.91
N ALA A 123 3.67 -6.39 6.43
CA ALA A 123 3.16 -5.11 6.93
C ALA A 123 2.36 -4.44 5.82
N SER A 124 1.06 -4.29 6.02
CA SER A 124 0.14 -3.62 5.10
C SER A 124 -1.05 -3.04 5.86
N GLU A 125 -1.63 -1.98 5.36
CA GLU A 125 -2.92 -1.48 5.84
C GLU A 125 -4.09 -2.25 5.20
N ASP A 126 -3.82 -2.99 4.13
CA ASP A 126 -4.82 -3.77 3.41
C ASP A 126 -4.99 -5.15 4.05
N MET A 127 -6.22 -5.41 4.51
CA MET A 127 -6.61 -6.69 5.11
C MET A 127 -6.65 -7.82 4.09
N ASP A 128 -6.73 -7.51 2.79
CA ASP A 128 -6.69 -8.50 1.71
C ASP A 128 -5.41 -9.33 1.72
N THR A 129 -4.35 -8.80 2.34
CA THR A 129 -3.11 -9.53 2.60
C THR A 129 -3.34 -10.87 3.32
N LEU A 130 -4.35 -10.98 4.18
CA LEU A 130 -4.73 -12.23 4.86
C LEU A 130 -5.31 -13.26 3.88
N CYS A 131 -5.97 -12.81 2.82
CA CYS A 131 -6.54 -13.67 1.79
C CYS A 131 -5.46 -14.40 0.97
N PHE A 132 -4.24 -13.86 0.96
CA PHE A 132 -3.05 -14.54 0.42
C PHE A 132 -2.41 -15.54 1.40
N ASN A 133 -3.10 -15.87 2.51
CA ASN A 133 -2.60 -16.75 3.57
C ASN A 133 -1.33 -16.23 4.27
N THR A 134 -1.23 -14.95 4.50
CA THR A 134 -0.19 -14.35 5.34
C THR A 134 -0.37 -14.84 6.78
N PRO A 135 0.61 -15.49 7.40
CA PRO A 135 0.48 -15.98 8.78
C PRO A 135 0.27 -14.86 9.80
N ILE A 136 1.03 -13.79 9.66
CA ILE A 136 1.01 -12.62 10.54
C ILE A 136 0.98 -11.36 9.69
N LEU A 137 -0.02 -10.51 9.92
CA LEU A 137 -0.16 -9.18 9.32
C LEU A 137 0.08 -8.10 10.39
N LEU A 138 0.97 -7.17 10.10
CA LEU A 138 1.19 -5.98 10.93
C LEU A 138 0.48 -4.79 10.28
N ARG A 139 -0.42 -4.15 11.03
CA ARG A 139 -1.08 -2.90 10.64
C ARG A 139 -0.57 -1.74 11.47
N HIS A 140 -0.72 -0.54 10.97
CA HIS A 140 -0.30 0.71 11.59
C HIS A 140 1.22 0.83 11.80
N LEU A 141 2.02 -0.03 11.18
CA LEU A 141 3.48 -0.01 11.32
C LEU A 141 4.09 1.30 10.82
N THR A 142 3.48 1.92 9.80
CA THR A 142 3.98 3.14 9.17
C THR A 142 3.26 4.41 9.63
N PHE A 143 2.32 4.31 10.57
CA PHE A 143 1.60 5.47 11.07
C PHE A 143 2.55 6.41 11.83
N SER A 144 2.27 7.70 11.72
CA SER A 144 3.02 8.72 12.46
C SER A 144 2.71 8.62 13.96
N GLU A 145 3.68 8.97 14.80
CA GLU A 145 3.49 9.06 16.26
C GLU A 145 2.34 9.99 16.65
N GLN A 146 2.01 10.97 15.80
CA GLN A 146 0.89 11.89 16.01
C GLN A 146 -0.46 11.19 16.04
N ARG A 147 -0.64 10.08 15.32
CA ARG A 147 -1.89 9.31 15.34
C ARG A 147 -2.08 8.49 16.60
N LYS A 148 -1.00 8.21 17.35
CA LYS A 148 -1.02 7.41 18.58
C LYS A 148 -1.77 6.06 18.50
N GLU A 149 -1.89 5.53 17.29
CA GLU A 149 -2.51 4.22 17.08
C GLU A 149 -1.46 3.13 17.31
N PRO A 150 -1.74 2.14 18.16
CA PRO A 150 -0.82 1.05 18.40
C PRO A 150 -0.65 0.18 17.16
N ILE A 151 0.54 -0.39 16.98
CA ILE A 151 0.78 -1.41 15.95
C ILE A 151 -0.11 -2.60 16.28
N GLN A 152 -0.88 -3.07 15.31
CA GLN A 152 -1.73 -4.23 15.42
C GLN A 152 -1.05 -5.43 14.79
N GLU A 153 -0.90 -6.49 15.55
CA GLU A 153 -0.43 -7.79 15.06
C GLU A 153 -1.62 -8.75 14.94
N ILE A 154 -1.93 -9.15 13.71
CA ILE A 154 -3.08 -9.98 13.37
C ILE A 154 -2.57 -11.35 12.93
N HIS A 155 -2.91 -12.39 13.69
CA HIS A 155 -2.59 -13.78 13.38
C HIS A 155 -3.73 -14.42 12.60
N LEU A 156 -3.44 -14.94 11.40
CA LEU A 156 -4.45 -15.56 10.52
C LEU A 156 -5.19 -16.70 11.23
N ASP A 157 -4.50 -17.56 11.96
CA ASP A 157 -5.13 -18.69 12.64
C ASP A 157 -6.16 -18.24 13.68
N LYS A 158 -5.87 -17.16 14.43
CA LYS A 158 -6.83 -16.57 15.38
C LYS A 158 -8.03 -15.93 14.67
N VAL A 159 -7.81 -15.32 13.50
CA VAL A 159 -8.90 -14.77 12.68
C VAL A 159 -9.82 -15.90 12.20
N LEU A 160 -9.26 -16.99 11.70
CA LEU A 160 -10.03 -18.14 11.22
C LEU A 160 -10.83 -18.79 12.35
N GLU A 161 -10.23 -18.95 13.54
CA GLU A 161 -10.90 -19.44 14.73
C GLU A 161 -12.05 -18.53 15.15
N GLY A 162 -11.80 -17.21 15.24
CA GLY A 162 -12.82 -16.22 15.64
C GLY A 162 -14.00 -16.12 14.67
N LEU A 163 -13.74 -16.32 13.37
CA LEU A 163 -14.77 -16.33 12.33
C LEU A 163 -15.41 -17.71 12.14
N ASN A 164 -14.90 -18.76 12.77
CA ASN A 164 -15.27 -20.16 12.54
C ASN A 164 -15.23 -20.54 11.06
N MET A 165 -14.15 -20.16 10.38
CA MET A 165 -13.95 -20.34 8.93
C MET A 165 -12.67 -21.11 8.64
N GLU A 166 -12.69 -21.88 7.55
CA GLU A 166 -11.49 -22.48 6.98
C GLU A 166 -10.76 -21.50 6.06
N ARG A 167 -9.43 -21.67 5.88
CA ARG A 167 -8.60 -20.83 4.99
C ARG A 167 -9.17 -20.71 3.56
N LYS A 168 -9.68 -21.81 3.02
CA LYS A 168 -10.29 -21.83 1.67
C LYS A 168 -11.55 -20.97 1.60
N GLN A 169 -12.35 -20.95 2.65
CA GLN A 169 -13.57 -20.15 2.69
C GLN A 169 -13.26 -18.64 2.67
N VAL A 170 -12.24 -18.20 3.38
CA VAL A 170 -11.79 -16.78 3.36
C VAL A 170 -11.34 -16.39 1.96
N GLN A 171 -10.57 -17.24 1.27
CA GLN A 171 -10.12 -16.98 -0.10
C GLN A 171 -11.29 -16.89 -1.09
N VAL A 172 -12.23 -17.83 -1.01
CA VAL A 172 -13.41 -17.84 -1.89
C VAL A 172 -14.31 -16.63 -1.60
N HIS A 173 -14.51 -16.28 -0.34
CA HIS A 173 -15.31 -15.11 0.05
C HIS A 173 -14.71 -13.81 -0.47
N HIS A 174 -13.41 -13.63 -0.32
CA HIS A 174 -12.70 -12.49 -0.90
C HIS A 174 -12.86 -12.43 -2.43
N TYR A 175 -12.66 -13.55 -3.12
CA TYR A 175 -12.83 -13.60 -4.57
C TYR A 175 -14.25 -13.23 -5.01
N LEU A 176 -15.27 -13.75 -4.31
CA LEU A 176 -16.66 -13.43 -4.61
C LEU A 176 -16.97 -11.95 -4.35
N LEU A 177 -16.54 -11.39 -3.22
CA LEU A 177 -16.76 -9.98 -2.89
C LEU A 177 -16.05 -9.04 -3.87
N SER A 178 -14.81 -9.32 -4.24
CA SER A 178 -14.08 -8.53 -5.23
C SER A 178 -14.64 -8.66 -6.65
N SER A 179 -15.39 -9.75 -6.95
CA SER A 179 -16.05 -9.94 -8.24
C SER A 179 -17.48 -9.37 -8.30
N THR A 180 -18.11 -9.06 -7.16
CA THR A 180 -19.46 -8.48 -7.10
C THR A 180 -19.47 -6.95 -7.08
N GLU A 181 -18.33 -6.28 -7.01
CA GLU A 181 -18.21 -4.83 -7.20
C GLU A 181 -18.24 -4.41 -8.68
N PHE A 182 -18.95 -5.17 -9.51
CA PHE A 182 -19.20 -4.86 -10.93
C PHE A 182 -20.52 -4.12 -11.12
#